data_8c2dcbdc147f86df236f26794b9bed88
#
_entry.id   8c2dcbdc147f86df236f26794b9bed88
#
_cell.length_a   1.000
_cell.length_b   1.000
_cell.length_c   1.000
_cell.angle_alpha   90.00
_cell.angle_beta   90.00
_cell.angle_gamma   90.00
#
_symmetry.space_group_name_H-M   'P 1'
#
loop_
_entity.id
_entity.type
_entity.pdbx_description
1 polymer ?
#
loop_
_entity_poly.entity_id
_entity_poly.type
_entity_poly.pdbx_seq_one_letter_code
_entity_poly.pdbx_strand_id
1 'polypeptide(L)'
;PGLPGDPGHQRAAAQLTGGFGAVLSVVLHDDAAAAERLVAGLRVWTPATSLGGVESLVERRRRHPEEPTTVPENLLRLSVGIENVEDLWSDLAAGLDALADR
;
A
#
# COMPACT_ATOMS: atom_id res chain seq x y z
N PRO A 1 0.51 -8.71 -7.37
CA PRO A 1 0.59 -9.75 -8.41
C PRO A 1 1.82 -9.61 -9.31
N GLY A 2 2.49 -8.47 -9.30
CA GLY A 2 3.72 -8.29 -10.08
C GLY A 2 4.93 -9.06 -9.56
N LEU A 3 4.90 -9.54 -8.33
CA LEU A 3 6.00 -10.31 -7.75
C LEU A 3 5.85 -11.80 -8.07
N PRO A 4 6.92 -12.48 -8.54
CA PRO A 4 6.83 -13.90 -8.89
C PRO A 4 6.35 -14.80 -7.76
N GLY A 5 6.60 -14.40 -6.50
CA GLY A 5 6.17 -15.17 -5.33
C GLY A 5 4.71 -14.97 -4.94
N ASP A 6 4.00 -14.03 -5.57
CA ASP A 6 2.59 -13.79 -5.29
C ASP A 6 1.75 -14.95 -5.86
N PRO A 7 0.79 -15.49 -5.09
CA PRO A 7 -0.03 -16.62 -5.57
C PRO A 7 -0.80 -16.34 -6.86
N GLY A 8 -1.12 -15.09 -7.13
CA GLY A 8 -1.85 -14.68 -8.34
C GLY A 8 -0.96 -14.25 -9.50
N HIS A 9 0.37 -14.35 -9.38
CA HIS A 9 1.28 -13.79 -10.37
C HIS A 9 1.09 -14.39 -11.77
N GLN A 10 1.03 -15.71 -11.88
CA GLN A 10 0.91 -16.37 -13.19
C GLN A 10 -0.38 -15.97 -13.91
N ARG A 11 -1.48 -15.92 -13.18
CA ARG A 11 -2.77 -15.50 -13.74
C ARG A 11 -2.73 -14.04 -14.18
N ALA A 12 -2.19 -13.17 -13.34
CA ALA A 12 -2.08 -11.75 -13.66
C ALA A 12 -1.18 -11.52 -14.88
N ALA A 13 -0.04 -12.20 -14.94
CA ALA A 13 0.90 -12.08 -16.07
C ALA A 13 0.29 -12.56 -17.38
N ALA A 14 -0.60 -13.56 -17.33
CA ALA A 14 -1.29 -14.07 -18.51
C ALA A 14 -2.38 -13.13 -19.02
N GLN A 15 -2.99 -12.34 -18.13
CA GLN A 15 -4.13 -11.49 -18.47
C GLN A 15 -3.77 -10.03 -18.70
N LEU A 16 -2.75 -9.52 -18.03
CA LEU A 16 -2.39 -8.10 -18.05
C LEU A 16 -1.18 -7.87 -18.95
N THR A 17 -1.22 -6.76 -19.69
CA THR A 17 -0.14 -6.37 -20.60
C THR A 17 0.45 -5.04 -20.14
N GLY A 18 1.78 -4.94 -20.09
CA GLY A 18 2.47 -3.69 -19.78
C GLY A 18 2.55 -3.33 -18.31
N GLY A 19 2.04 -4.18 -17.43
CA GLY A 19 2.10 -3.94 -15.98
C GLY A 19 0.99 -4.65 -15.24
N PHE A 20 0.88 -4.38 -13.93
CA PHE A 20 -0.02 -5.10 -13.03
C PHE A 20 -1.03 -4.19 -12.33
N GLY A 21 -1.23 -2.98 -12.85
CA GLY A 21 -2.15 -2.00 -12.29
C GLY A 21 -1.48 -1.07 -11.28
N ALA A 22 -2.27 -0.12 -10.77
CA ALA A 22 -1.78 0.96 -9.91
C ALA A 22 -2.31 0.90 -8.48
N VAL A 23 -3.10 -0.12 -8.14
CA VAL A 23 -3.60 -0.32 -6.77
C VAL A 23 -3.04 -1.62 -6.25
N LEU A 24 -2.41 -1.57 -5.09
CA LEU A 24 -1.85 -2.76 -4.45
C LEU A 24 -2.08 -2.70 -2.95
N SER A 25 -2.01 -3.87 -2.32
CA SER A 25 -2.11 -3.97 -0.88
C SER A 25 -0.84 -4.59 -0.31
N VAL A 26 -0.44 -4.10 0.85
CA VAL A 26 0.68 -4.67 1.62
C VAL A 26 0.20 -4.98 3.03
N VAL A 27 0.69 -6.08 3.57
CA VAL A 27 0.43 -6.45 4.96
C VAL A 27 1.75 -6.31 5.71
N LEU A 28 1.77 -5.46 6.72
CA LEU A 28 2.98 -5.24 7.52
C LEU A 28 3.22 -6.43 8.44
N HIS A 29 4.46 -6.59 8.88
CA HIS A 29 4.78 -7.56 9.93
C HIS A 29 4.35 -7.07 11.31
N ASP A 30 4.12 -5.76 11.44
CA ASP A 30 3.71 -5.09 12.68
C ASP A 30 2.19 -5.09 12.83
N ASP A 31 1.69 -4.42 13.87
CA ASP A 31 0.26 -4.37 14.19
C ASP A 31 -0.47 -3.18 13.55
N ALA A 32 -1.76 -3.03 13.86
CA ALA A 32 -2.58 -1.94 13.36
C ALA A 32 -2.05 -0.57 13.78
N ALA A 33 -1.56 -0.43 15.00
CA ALA A 33 -1.02 0.83 15.49
C ALA A 33 0.24 1.25 14.70
N ALA A 34 1.09 0.29 14.37
CA ALA A 34 2.26 0.54 13.52
C ALA A 34 1.83 0.98 12.12
N ALA A 35 0.81 0.35 11.55
CA ALA A 35 0.28 0.73 10.24
C ALA A 35 -0.23 2.18 10.25
N GLU A 36 -0.94 2.58 11.30
CA GLU A 36 -1.42 3.96 11.44
C GLU A 36 -0.26 4.96 11.60
N ARG A 37 0.80 4.58 12.34
CA ARG A 37 1.99 5.43 12.47
C ARG A 37 2.70 5.59 11.13
N LEU A 38 2.81 4.52 10.35
CA LEU A 38 3.40 4.60 9.01
C LEU A 38 2.64 5.59 8.15
N VAL A 39 1.32 5.44 8.06
CA VAL A 39 0.47 6.33 7.26
C VAL A 39 0.63 7.78 7.71
N ALA A 40 0.61 8.03 9.01
CA ALA A 40 0.72 9.39 9.56
C ALA A 40 2.09 10.03 9.28
N GLY A 41 3.12 9.22 9.12
CA GLY A 41 4.49 9.72 8.90
C GLY A 41 4.86 9.95 7.44
N LEU A 42 4.05 9.51 6.49
CA LEU A 42 4.34 9.69 5.07
C LEU A 42 4.14 11.15 4.65
N ARG A 43 4.96 11.61 3.71
CA ARG A 43 4.98 13.01 3.27
C ARG A 43 4.54 13.17 1.82
N VAL A 44 4.83 12.21 0.96
CA VAL A 44 4.44 12.23 -0.45
C VAL A 44 3.09 11.52 -0.63
N TRP A 45 2.94 10.36 -0.01
CA TRP A 45 1.67 9.64 0.00
C TRP A 45 0.66 10.38 0.89
N THR A 46 -0.56 10.55 0.37
CA THR A 46 -1.64 11.24 1.09
C THR A 46 -2.62 10.22 1.67
N PRO A 47 -2.93 10.29 2.98
CA PRO A 47 -3.94 9.43 3.57
C PRO A 47 -5.33 9.78 3.01
N ALA A 48 -5.96 8.82 2.33
CA ALA A 48 -7.31 9.03 1.78
C ALA A 48 -7.92 7.71 1.33
N THR A 49 -9.25 7.70 1.24
CA THR A 49 -10.02 6.53 0.84
C THR A 49 -10.11 6.33 -0.68
N SER A 50 -9.97 7.40 -1.47
CA SER A 50 -10.10 7.34 -2.93
C SER A 50 -8.98 6.51 -3.57
N LEU A 51 -9.15 6.18 -4.84
CA LEU A 51 -8.16 5.43 -5.62
C LEU A 51 -8.22 5.81 -7.09
N GLY A 52 -7.16 5.47 -7.82
CA GLY A 52 -7.13 5.58 -9.27
C GLY A 52 -6.86 6.97 -9.81
N GLY A 53 -6.61 7.96 -8.95
CA GLY A 53 -6.31 9.32 -9.37
C GLY A 53 -4.83 9.56 -9.62
N VAL A 54 -4.49 10.83 -9.93
CA VAL A 54 -3.11 11.24 -10.20
C VAL A 54 -2.27 11.37 -8.93
N GLU A 55 -2.91 11.50 -7.78
CA GLU A 55 -2.28 11.64 -6.48
C GLU A 55 -2.13 10.27 -5.83
N SER A 56 -0.95 9.97 -5.31
CA SER A 56 -0.71 8.69 -4.60
C SER A 56 -1.34 8.72 -3.23
N LEU A 57 -2.20 7.73 -2.96
CA LEU A 57 -2.98 7.63 -1.74
C LEU A 57 -2.68 6.34 -1.00
N VAL A 58 -2.81 6.39 0.33
CA VAL A 58 -2.59 5.24 1.20
C VAL A 58 -3.62 5.23 2.31
N GLU A 59 -4.11 4.03 2.67
CA GLU A 59 -4.96 3.91 3.85
C GLU A 59 -4.92 2.51 4.45
N ARG A 60 -5.13 2.42 5.77
CA ARG A 60 -5.39 1.17 6.46
C ARG A 60 -6.89 0.87 6.32
N ARG A 61 -7.23 -0.17 5.59
CA ARG A 61 -8.62 -0.46 5.25
C ARG A 61 -9.48 -0.82 6.46
N ARG A 62 -8.93 -1.55 7.42
CA ARG A 62 -9.68 -1.97 8.61
C ARG A 62 -10.05 -0.81 9.55
N ARG A 63 -9.59 0.42 9.28
CA ARG A 63 -10.09 1.59 10.01
C ARG A 63 -11.59 1.85 9.75
N HIS A 64 -12.11 1.31 8.66
CA HIS A 64 -13.55 1.40 8.34
C HIS A 64 -14.30 0.25 9.01
N PRO A 65 -15.31 0.53 9.85
CA PRO A 65 -16.04 -0.51 10.58
C PRO A 65 -16.76 -1.51 9.68
N GLU A 66 -17.11 -1.10 8.46
CA GLU A 66 -17.85 -1.95 7.51
C GLU A 66 -16.97 -2.97 6.80
N GLU A 67 -15.64 -2.83 6.89
CA GLU A 67 -14.75 -3.79 6.25
C GLU A 67 -14.90 -5.18 6.89
N PRO A 68 -14.89 -6.25 6.07
CA PRO A 68 -14.95 -7.60 6.61
C PRO A 68 -13.79 -7.91 7.55
N THR A 69 -14.04 -8.70 8.58
CA THR A 69 -12.99 -9.09 9.53
C THR A 69 -11.91 -9.96 8.91
N THR A 70 -12.13 -10.46 7.68
CA THR A 70 -11.11 -11.20 6.92
C THR A 70 -10.01 -10.30 6.40
N VAL A 71 -10.23 -8.97 6.33
CA VAL A 71 -9.19 -8.01 5.95
C VAL A 71 -8.25 -7.82 7.14
N PRO A 72 -6.93 -8.05 6.98
CA PRO A 72 -6.00 -7.90 8.10
C PRO A 72 -5.98 -6.48 8.68
N GLU A 73 -5.82 -6.38 9.99
CA GLU A 73 -5.74 -5.09 10.70
C GLU A 73 -4.54 -4.25 10.25
N ASN A 74 -3.48 -4.90 9.81
CA ASN A 74 -2.22 -4.28 9.40
C ASN A 74 -2.07 -4.17 7.88
N LEU A 75 -3.18 -4.29 7.13
CA LEU A 75 -3.17 -4.14 5.68
C LEU A 75 -3.29 -2.68 5.30
N LEU A 76 -2.42 -2.24 4.40
CA LEU A 76 -2.47 -0.93 3.77
C LEU A 76 -2.79 -1.10 2.29
N ARG A 77 -3.72 -0.30 1.79
CA ARG A 77 -3.98 -0.20 0.34
C ARG A 77 -3.29 1.04 -0.18
N LEU A 78 -2.49 0.86 -1.25
CA LEU A 78 -1.78 1.94 -1.92
C LEU A 78 -2.37 2.13 -3.31
N SER A 79 -2.75 3.37 -3.63
CA SER A 79 -3.15 3.77 -4.97
C SER A 79 -2.07 4.66 -5.53
N VAL A 80 -1.31 4.16 -6.51
CA VAL A 80 -0.13 4.84 -7.04
C VAL A 80 -0.55 5.85 -8.10
N GLY A 81 -0.15 7.11 -7.90
CA GLY A 81 -0.39 8.20 -8.84
C GLY A 81 0.77 8.41 -9.79
N ILE A 82 0.93 9.66 -10.22
CA ILE A 82 1.91 10.02 -11.26
C ILE A 82 3.14 10.76 -10.71
N GLU A 83 3.30 10.83 -9.40
CA GLU A 83 4.50 11.43 -8.82
C GLU A 83 5.74 10.61 -9.20
N ASN A 84 6.92 11.19 -9.04
CA ASN A 84 8.17 10.51 -9.32
C ASN A 84 8.28 9.23 -8.48
N VAL A 85 8.54 8.09 -9.12
CA VAL A 85 8.58 6.80 -8.44
C VAL A 85 9.67 6.74 -7.37
N GLU A 86 10.79 7.41 -7.56
CA GLU A 86 11.86 7.45 -6.56
C GLU A 86 11.42 8.20 -5.31
N ASP A 87 10.65 9.28 -5.48
CA ASP A 87 10.10 10.03 -4.34
C ASP A 87 9.08 9.19 -3.59
N LEU A 88 8.21 8.48 -4.29
CA LEU A 88 7.23 7.58 -3.68
C LEU A 88 7.91 6.47 -2.89
N TRP A 89 8.93 5.87 -3.47
CA TRP A 89 9.67 4.79 -2.82
C TRP A 89 10.45 5.29 -1.61
N SER A 90 11.16 6.42 -1.75
CA SER A 90 11.93 6.99 -0.64
C SER A 90 11.05 7.33 0.56
N ASP A 91 9.87 7.89 0.30
CA ASP A 91 8.91 8.23 1.34
C ASP A 91 8.43 6.98 2.08
N LEU A 92 8.03 5.96 1.34
CA LEU A 92 7.55 4.70 1.90
C LEU A 92 8.67 3.97 2.65
N ALA A 93 9.87 3.91 2.08
CA ALA A 93 11.01 3.25 2.69
C ALA A 93 11.40 3.92 4.01
N ALA A 94 11.40 5.26 4.06
CA ALA A 94 11.70 6.00 5.29
C ALA A 94 10.66 5.70 6.37
N GLY A 95 9.38 5.60 5.99
CA GLY A 95 8.32 5.25 6.92
C GLY A 95 8.48 3.84 7.48
N LEU A 96 8.84 2.88 6.64
CA LEU A 96 9.08 1.50 7.06
C LEU A 96 10.30 1.40 7.96
N ASP A 97 11.38 2.11 7.64
CA ASP A 97 12.60 2.14 8.46
C ASP A 97 12.31 2.73 9.84
N ALA A 98 11.47 3.75 9.92
CA ALA A 98 11.07 4.34 11.21
C ALA A 98 10.32 3.34 12.10
N LEU A 99 9.56 2.41 11.53
CA LEU A 99 8.93 1.34 12.30
C LEU A 99 9.96 0.36 12.84
N ALA A 100 10.98 0.03 12.04
CA ALA A 100 12.02 -0.93 12.43
C ALA A 100 12.91 -0.39 13.56
N ASP A 101 13.02 0.92 13.70
CA ASP A 101 13.86 1.58 14.72
C ASP A 101 13.20 1.64 16.11
N ARG A 102 12.06 1.01 16.31
CA ARG A 102 11.32 1.03 17.58
C ARG A 102 11.47 -0.22 18.41
#